data_f8b5cab552fd36172a36b0f15f173c28
#
_entry.id   f8b5cab552fd36172a36b0f15f173c28
#
_cell.length_a   1.000
_cell.length_b   1.000
_cell.length_c   1.000
_cell.angle_alpha   90.00
_cell.angle_beta   90.00
_cell.angle_gamma   90.00
#
_symmetry.space_group_name_H-M   'P 1'
#
loop_
_entity.id
_entity.type
_entity.pdbx_description
1 polymer ?
#
loop_
_entity_poly.entity_id
_entity_poly.type
_entity_poly.pdbx_seq_one_letter_code
_entity_poly.pdbx_strand_id
1 'polypeptide(L)'
;MNTFVLRLVYVHSQVRWYTVHFTGSERTEYADFLARMGMETDPKHQRDLNDVKAAIQTIGNKYGAHLRYFRDEQDIAHRGKAMAVPSTLVMRSQLRLYCHVLSTKVVILFNGNFKTKGPISAQDCLRVEPHFTKANQLTRIIDQALEDGEHLHWDNTRTVLVYDQNKPINP
;
A
#
# COMPACT_ATOMS: atom_id res chain seq x y z
N MET A 1 12.59 -12.57 3.62
CA MET A 1 11.26 -12.03 4.02
C MET A 1 10.41 -13.22 4.46
N ASN A 2 9.52 -13.06 5.45
CA ASN A 2 8.63 -14.15 5.87
C ASN A 2 7.51 -14.37 4.85
N THR A 3 6.94 -15.58 4.83
CA THR A 3 5.72 -15.88 4.07
C THR A 3 4.57 -15.00 4.54
N PHE A 4 3.60 -14.75 3.68
CA PHE A 4 2.46 -13.90 4.00
C PHE A 4 1.18 -14.35 3.28
N VAL A 5 0.06 -13.87 3.77
CA VAL A 5 -1.24 -13.97 3.10
C VAL A 5 -1.81 -12.59 2.86
N LEU A 6 -2.72 -12.47 1.91
CA LEU A 6 -3.51 -11.25 1.74
C LEU A 6 -4.72 -11.25 2.68
N ARG A 7 -5.11 -10.07 3.13
CA ARG A 7 -6.32 -9.84 3.94
C ARG A 7 -7.12 -8.70 3.33
N LEU A 8 -8.41 -8.91 3.18
CA LEU A 8 -9.34 -7.86 2.75
C LEU A 8 -9.50 -6.84 3.89
N VAL A 9 -9.34 -5.55 3.57
CA VAL A 9 -9.44 -4.44 4.52
C VAL A 9 -10.76 -3.69 4.35
N TYR A 10 -11.03 -3.23 3.11
CA TYR A 10 -12.24 -2.49 2.78
C TYR A 10 -12.85 -2.97 1.47
N VAL A 11 -14.17 -2.95 1.42
CA VAL A 11 -14.95 -3.10 0.19
C VAL A 11 -15.71 -1.79 -0.02
N HIS A 12 -15.18 -0.95 -0.88
CA HIS A 12 -15.83 0.27 -1.31
C HIS A 12 -16.57 0.04 -2.65
N SER A 13 -17.40 0.99 -3.06
CA SER A 13 -18.21 0.84 -4.27
C SER A 13 -17.37 0.70 -5.56
N GLN A 14 -16.16 1.29 -5.59
CA GLN A 14 -15.28 1.26 -6.75
C GLN A 14 -14.03 0.40 -6.54
N VAL A 15 -13.53 0.22 -5.30
CA VAL A 15 -12.25 -0.41 -5.03
C VAL A 15 -12.34 -1.40 -3.86
N ARG A 16 -11.72 -2.56 -4.03
CA ARG A 16 -11.39 -3.51 -2.95
C ARG A 16 -9.97 -3.26 -2.50
N TRP A 17 -9.80 -3.10 -1.21
CA TRP A 17 -8.52 -2.82 -0.58
C TRP A 17 -8.07 -4.03 0.21
N TYR A 18 -6.88 -4.51 -0.09
CA TYR A 18 -6.23 -5.62 0.60
C TYR A 18 -5.00 -5.12 1.36
N THR A 19 -4.45 -5.97 2.21
CA THR A 19 -3.16 -5.75 2.87
C THR A 19 -2.44 -7.06 3.07
N VAL A 20 -1.15 -6.99 3.40
CA VAL A 20 -0.28 -8.14 3.68
C VAL A 20 -0.33 -8.46 5.17
N HIS A 21 -0.42 -9.75 5.48
CA HIS A 21 -0.28 -10.28 6.84
C HIS A 21 0.83 -11.33 6.84
N PHE A 22 1.95 -10.99 7.43
CA PHE A 22 3.07 -11.91 7.55
C PHE A 22 2.80 -13.03 8.55
N THR A 23 3.27 -14.23 8.25
CA THR A 23 3.22 -15.36 9.17
C THR A 23 3.97 -15.01 10.46
N GLY A 24 3.33 -15.22 11.59
CA GLY A 24 3.88 -14.90 12.91
C GLY A 24 3.76 -13.43 13.34
N SER A 25 3.20 -12.55 12.52
CA SER A 25 2.93 -11.17 12.93
C SER A 25 1.56 -11.06 13.60
N GLU A 26 1.46 -10.22 14.63
CA GLU A 26 0.16 -9.94 15.30
C GLU A 26 -0.74 -9.05 14.44
N ARG A 27 -0.14 -8.19 13.60
CA ARG A 27 -0.86 -7.21 12.79
C ARG A 27 -0.52 -7.34 11.32
N THR A 28 -1.49 -6.95 10.49
CA THR A 28 -1.22 -6.71 9.07
C THR A 28 -0.37 -5.46 8.88
N GLU A 29 0.26 -5.32 7.73
CA GLU A 29 1.08 -4.13 7.40
C GLU A 29 0.28 -2.82 7.55
N TYR A 30 -0.96 -2.80 7.06
CA TYR A 30 -1.81 -1.60 7.18
C TYR A 30 -2.30 -1.36 8.61
N ALA A 31 -2.62 -2.40 9.38
CA ALA A 31 -3.00 -2.25 10.79
C ALA A 31 -1.83 -1.74 11.65
N ASP A 32 -0.61 -2.19 11.38
CA ASP A 32 0.59 -1.67 12.03
C ASP A 32 0.82 -0.19 11.68
N PHE A 33 0.68 0.18 10.40
CA PHE A 33 0.74 1.58 9.98
C PHE A 33 -0.25 2.44 10.75
N LEU A 34 -1.53 2.05 10.81
CA LEU A 34 -2.56 2.81 11.53
C LEU A 34 -2.27 2.93 13.03
N ALA A 35 -1.79 1.85 13.66
CA ALA A 35 -1.47 1.85 15.08
C ALA A 35 -0.32 2.82 15.39
N ARG A 36 0.77 2.78 14.60
CA ARG A 36 1.92 3.67 14.81
C ARG A 36 1.58 5.14 14.53
N MET A 37 0.89 5.40 13.43
CA MET A 37 0.51 6.77 13.06
C MET A 37 -0.56 7.34 14.00
N GLY A 38 -1.41 6.50 14.58
CA GLY A 38 -2.40 6.90 15.57
C GLY A 38 -1.80 7.32 16.92
N MET A 39 -0.57 6.89 17.22
CA MET A 39 0.16 7.30 18.44
C MET A 39 0.84 8.67 18.30
N GLU A 40 0.93 9.21 17.10
CA GLU A 40 1.52 10.53 16.86
C GLU A 40 0.69 11.62 17.52
N THR A 41 1.34 12.49 18.27
CA THR A 41 0.68 13.59 19.02
C THR A 41 0.74 14.92 18.29
N ASP A 42 1.61 15.07 17.28
CA ASP A 42 1.69 16.29 16.49
C ASP A 42 0.38 16.49 15.71
N PRO A 43 -0.33 17.61 15.89
CA PRO A 43 -1.57 17.91 15.17
C PRO A 43 -1.40 17.89 13.63
N LYS A 44 -0.20 18.19 13.13
CA LYS A 44 0.09 18.11 11.70
C LYS A 44 0.11 16.65 11.24
N HIS A 45 0.75 15.77 11.99
CA HIS A 45 0.79 14.34 11.68
C HIS A 45 -0.61 13.71 11.74
N GLN A 46 -1.45 14.16 12.67
CA GLN A 46 -2.85 13.71 12.72
C GLN A 46 -3.65 14.19 11.50
N ARG A 47 -3.43 15.41 11.03
CA ARG A 47 -4.05 15.88 9.77
C ARG A 47 -3.58 15.05 8.58
N ASP A 48 -2.28 14.81 8.46
CA ASP A 48 -1.71 13.99 7.38
C ASP A 48 -2.32 12.57 7.37
N LEU A 49 -2.53 11.96 8.55
CA LEU A 49 -3.19 10.66 8.67
C LEU A 49 -4.66 10.71 8.23
N ASN A 50 -5.39 11.77 8.60
CA ASN A 50 -6.77 11.96 8.18
C ASN A 50 -6.87 12.17 6.66
N ASP A 51 -5.92 12.88 6.06
CA ASP A 51 -5.83 13.05 4.59
C ASP A 51 -5.62 11.72 3.86
N VAL A 52 -4.76 10.84 4.39
CA VAL A 52 -4.58 9.48 3.87
C VAL A 52 -5.88 8.68 3.93
N LYS A 53 -6.56 8.69 5.09
CA LYS A 53 -7.85 7.99 5.26
C LYS A 53 -8.92 8.54 4.32
N ALA A 54 -9.02 9.86 4.19
CA ALA A 54 -9.95 10.51 3.28
C ALA A 54 -9.66 10.19 1.81
N ALA A 55 -8.40 10.12 1.42
CA ALA A 55 -7.98 9.72 0.07
C ALA A 55 -8.42 8.28 -0.24
N ILE A 56 -8.18 7.33 0.67
CA ILE A 56 -8.63 5.93 0.52
C ILE A 56 -10.15 5.86 0.34
N GLN A 57 -10.91 6.60 1.15
CA GLN A 57 -12.36 6.65 1.06
C GLN A 57 -12.85 7.25 -0.27
N THR A 58 -12.24 8.35 -0.69
CA THR A 58 -12.65 9.06 -1.91
C THR A 58 -12.31 8.25 -3.15
N ILE A 59 -11.10 7.70 -3.24
CA ILE A 59 -10.69 6.80 -4.32
C ILE A 59 -11.60 5.57 -4.32
N GLY A 60 -11.83 4.99 -3.14
CA GLY A 60 -12.60 3.76 -2.99
C GLY A 60 -14.07 3.88 -3.37
N ASN A 61 -14.71 5.01 -3.07
CA ASN A 61 -16.14 5.17 -3.27
C ASN A 61 -16.54 5.96 -4.53
N LYS A 62 -15.65 6.85 -5.03
CA LYS A 62 -16.01 7.76 -6.12
C LYS A 62 -15.22 7.53 -7.40
N TYR A 63 -13.89 7.42 -7.28
CA TYR A 63 -13.02 7.58 -8.45
C TYR A 63 -12.50 6.27 -9.03
N GLY A 64 -12.38 5.22 -8.22
CA GLY A 64 -11.61 4.05 -8.59
C GLY A 64 -10.09 4.31 -8.48
N ALA A 65 -9.31 3.25 -8.48
CA ALA A 65 -7.87 3.30 -8.26
C ALA A 65 -7.09 3.64 -9.54
N HIS A 66 -7.38 4.80 -10.15
CA HIS A 66 -6.59 5.30 -11.26
C HIS A 66 -5.25 5.83 -10.76
N LEU A 67 -4.16 5.55 -11.49
CA LEU A 67 -2.77 5.87 -11.09
C LEU A 67 -2.57 7.36 -10.77
N ARG A 68 -3.30 8.27 -11.41
CA ARG A 68 -3.25 9.71 -11.16
C ARG A 68 -3.61 10.13 -9.73
N TYR A 69 -4.29 9.26 -8.97
CA TYR A 69 -4.66 9.51 -7.57
C TYR A 69 -3.63 8.99 -6.57
N PHE A 70 -2.57 8.39 -7.07
CA PHE A 70 -1.45 7.90 -6.27
C PHE A 70 -0.18 8.67 -6.61
N ARG A 71 0.75 8.69 -5.67
CA ARG A 71 2.05 9.31 -5.88
C ARG A 71 3.03 8.27 -6.40
N ASP A 72 3.68 8.58 -7.50
CA ASP A 72 4.86 7.86 -7.96
C ASP A 72 6.06 8.32 -7.13
N GLU A 73 6.64 7.41 -6.37
CA GLU A 73 7.85 7.63 -5.57
C GLU A 73 9.08 6.97 -6.23
N GLN A 74 8.94 6.50 -7.48
CA GLN A 74 9.99 5.76 -8.16
C GLN A 74 11.20 6.65 -8.47
N ASP A 75 12.36 6.14 -8.10
CA ASP A 75 13.61 6.47 -8.77
C ASP A 75 13.78 5.52 -9.97
N ILE A 76 14.29 6.06 -11.06
CA ILE A 76 14.55 5.34 -12.33
C ILE A 76 15.46 4.12 -12.14
N ALA A 77 16.30 4.13 -11.10
CA ALA A 77 17.21 3.04 -10.77
C ALA A 77 16.54 1.79 -10.17
N HIS A 78 15.37 1.93 -9.55
CA HIS A 78 14.66 0.84 -8.88
C HIS A 78 13.37 0.54 -9.61
N ARG A 79 13.33 -0.51 -10.40
CA ARG A 79 12.16 -0.99 -11.18
C ARG A 79 10.98 -1.45 -10.32
N GLY A 80 10.78 -0.84 -9.14
CA GLY A 80 9.67 -1.14 -8.27
C GLY A 80 8.40 -0.43 -8.72
N LYS A 81 7.23 -1.04 -8.47
CA LYS A 81 5.91 -0.51 -8.83
C LYS A 81 5.13 0.01 -7.64
N ALA A 82 5.75 0.09 -6.44
CA ALA A 82 5.07 0.61 -5.26
C ALA A 82 4.79 2.10 -5.44
N MET A 83 3.53 2.48 -5.19
CA MET A 83 3.06 3.85 -5.19
C MET A 83 2.74 4.28 -3.76
N ALA A 84 2.40 5.54 -3.55
CA ALA A 84 2.03 6.03 -2.24
C ALA A 84 0.73 6.83 -2.25
N VAL A 85 0.03 6.80 -1.10
CA VAL A 85 -1.10 7.66 -0.76
C VAL A 85 -0.64 8.63 0.33
N PRO A 86 -1.06 9.89 0.33
CA PRO A 86 -1.91 10.58 -0.63
C PRO A 86 -1.17 10.96 -1.91
N SER A 87 -1.94 11.32 -2.91
CA SER A 87 -1.38 11.79 -4.19
C SER A 87 -0.67 13.14 -4.05
N THR A 88 0.05 13.54 -5.11
CA THR A 88 0.69 14.86 -5.20
C THR A 88 -0.30 16.03 -5.12
N LEU A 89 -1.60 15.79 -5.30
CA LEU A 89 -2.64 16.81 -5.14
C LEU A 89 -2.78 17.29 -3.69
N VAL A 90 -2.36 16.46 -2.71
CA VAL A 90 -2.22 16.85 -1.30
C VAL A 90 -0.77 17.23 -1.05
N MET A 91 -0.32 18.30 -1.67
CA MET A 91 1.10 18.71 -1.75
C MET A 91 1.82 18.95 -0.42
N ARG A 92 1.09 19.03 0.69
CA ARG A 92 1.64 19.34 2.02
C ARG A 92 1.79 18.14 2.94
N SER A 93 1.24 16.98 2.58
CA SER A 93 1.36 15.79 3.41
C SER A 93 2.77 15.21 3.35
N GLN A 94 3.35 14.98 4.52
CA GLN A 94 4.63 14.27 4.66
C GLN A 94 4.43 12.77 4.87
N LEU A 95 3.23 12.34 5.19
CA LEU A 95 2.91 10.93 5.39
C LEU A 95 2.91 10.20 4.03
N ARG A 96 3.49 9.00 4.02
CA ARG A 96 3.48 8.07 2.90
C ARG A 96 2.96 6.74 3.37
N LEU A 97 1.85 6.30 2.82
CA LEU A 97 1.37 4.93 2.90
C LEU A 97 1.61 4.28 1.55
N TYR A 98 2.52 3.31 1.51
CA TYR A 98 2.86 2.60 0.28
C TYR A 98 1.80 1.57 -0.07
N CYS A 99 1.60 1.37 -1.37
CA CYS A 99 0.60 0.47 -1.91
C CYS A 99 0.99 -0.08 -3.28
N HIS A 100 0.31 -1.14 -3.70
CA HIS A 100 0.36 -1.69 -5.06
C HIS A 100 -1.00 -1.55 -5.72
N VAL A 101 -1.08 -0.77 -6.80
CA VAL A 101 -2.29 -0.59 -7.59
C VAL A 101 -2.31 -1.65 -8.67
N LEU A 102 -3.06 -2.73 -8.42
CA LEU A 102 -3.15 -3.87 -9.35
C LEU A 102 -4.09 -3.59 -10.51
N SER A 103 -5.17 -2.85 -10.26
CA SER A 103 -6.14 -2.41 -11.26
C SER A 103 -6.91 -1.20 -10.74
N THR A 104 -7.79 -0.63 -11.56
CA THR A 104 -8.69 0.44 -11.10
C THR A 104 -9.68 -0.01 -10.02
N LYS A 105 -9.78 -1.32 -9.74
CA LYS A 105 -10.71 -1.94 -8.79
C LYS A 105 -10.02 -2.61 -7.60
N VAL A 106 -8.69 -2.79 -7.63
CA VAL A 106 -7.96 -3.55 -6.63
C VAL A 106 -6.65 -2.86 -6.26
N VAL A 107 -6.47 -2.62 -4.96
CA VAL A 107 -5.26 -2.05 -4.37
C VAL A 107 -4.83 -2.86 -3.16
N ILE A 108 -3.54 -3.07 -3.00
CA ILE A 108 -2.94 -3.67 -1.81
C ILE A 108 -2.21 -2.59 -1.02
N LEU A 109 -2.65 -2.36 0.21
CA LEU A 109 -2.03 -1.42 1.14
C LEU A 109 -0.90 -2.11 1.90
N PHE A 110 0.22 -1.45 2.02
CA PHE A 110 1.37 -1.89 2.79
C PHE A 110 1.53 -1.05 4.07
N ASN A 111 2.73 -0.67 4.36
CA ASN A 111 3.13 0.14 5.48
C ASN A 111 3.70 1.49 5.01
N GLY A 112 4.10 2.35 5.94
CA GLY A 112 4.63 3.65 5.60
C GLY A 112 5.10 4.44 6.80
N ASN A 113 5.51 5.69 6.57
CA ASN A 113 5.95 6.60 7.61
C ASN A 113 5.95 8.05 7.12
N PHE A 114 6.30 8.98 8.00
CA PHE A 114 6.51 10.38 7.65
C PHE A 114 7.86 10.56 6.95
N LYS A 115 7.82 11.17 5.76
CA LYS A 115 9.00 11.60 5.05
C LYS A 115 9.54 12.91 5.66
N THR A 116 10.83 13.01 5.86
CA THR A 116 11.46 14.25 6.32
C THR A 116 11.28 15.37 5.29
N LYS A 117 11.23 16.62 5.77
CA LYS A 117 11.12 17.80 4.91
C LYS A 117 12.36 17.94 4.02
N GLY A 118 12.14 18.33 2.77
CA GLY A 118 13.21 18.65 1.80
C GLY A 118 13.09 17.85 0.51
N PRO A 119 13.94 18.14 -0.47
CA PRO A 119 13.96 17.46 -1.78
C PRO A 119 14.67 16.09 -1.72
N ILE A 120 14.49 15.36 -0.62
CA ILE A 120 15.08 14.04 -0.41
C ILE A 120 14.17 13.00 -1.06
N SER A 121 14.74 12.05 -1.81
CA SER A 121 13.97 10.92 -2.37
C SER A 121 13.46 10.00 -1.26
N ALA A 122 12.51 9.09 -1.58
CA ALA A 122 12.04 8.11 -0.61
C ALA A 122 13.18 7.17 -0.16
N GLN A 123 14.11 6.90 -1.06
CA GLN A 123 15.26 6.03 -0.82
C GLN A 123 16.29 6.66 0.14
N ASP A 124 16.46 7.97 0.09
CA ASP A 124 17.44 8.68 0.92
C ASP A 124 16.86 9.09 2.28
N CYS A 125 15.57 8.90 2.50
CA CYS A 125 14.89 9.24 3.73
C CYS A 125 14.84 8.04 4.68
N LEU A 126 15.69 8.02 5.72
CA LEU A 126 15.83 6.93 6.69
C LEU A 126 14.50 6.46 7.32
N ARG A 127 13.49 7.31 7.41
CA ARG A 127 12.19 6.95 7.99
C ARG A 127 11.30 6.18 7.04
N VAL A 128 11.31 6.49 5.76
CA VAL A 128 10.42 5.87 4.76
C VAL A 128 11.13 4.83 3.91
N GLU A 129 12.45 4.89 3.77
CA GLU A 129 13.25 3.97 2.97
C GLU A 129 12.96 2.49 3.29
N PRO A 130 12.95 2.02 4.55
CA PRO A 130 12.67 0.62 4.86
C PRO A 130 11.28 0.17 4.39
N HIS A 131 10.30 1.06 4.51
CA HIS A 131 8.93 0.80 4.06
C HIS A 131 8.81 0.81 2.54
N PHE A 132 9.52 1.74 1.89
CA PHE A 132 9.57 1.84 0.42
C PHE A 132 10.24 0.61 -0.20
N THR A 133 11.40 0.22 0.31
CA THR A 133 12.13 -0.97 -0.16
C THR A 133 11.29 -2.23 0.03
N LYS A 134 10.70 -2.42 1.21
CA LYS A 134 9.80 -3.55 1.50
C LYS A 134 8.57 -3.56 0.58
N ALA A 135 7.95 -2.40 0.34
CA ALA A 135 6.81 -2.28 -0.56
C ALA A 135 7.17 -2.71 -2.00
N ASN A 136 8.32 -2.28 -2.51
CA ASN A 136 8.81 -2.68 -3.84
C ASN A 136 9.15 -4.17 -3.92
N GLN A 137 9.65 -4.79 -2.87
CA GLN A 137 9.83 -6.24 -2.81
C GLN A 137 8.49 -6.97 -2.85
N LEU A 138 7.52 -6.51 -2.05
CA LEU A 138 6.17 -7.09 -2.00
C LEU A 138 5.43 -6.97 -3.34
N THR A 139 5.54 -5.84 -4.04
CA THR A 139 4.91 -5.71 -5.38
C THR A 139 5.42 -6.76 -6.34
N ARG A 140 6.75 -7.02 -6.36
CA ARG A 140 7.34 -8.04 -7.25
C ARG A 140 6.88 -9.45 -6.91
N ILE A 141 6.83 -9.79 -5.61
CA ILE A 141 6.37 -11.11 -5.16
C ILE A 141 4.89 -11.33 -5.50
N ILE A 142 4.07 -10.31 -5.30
CA ILE A 142 2.63 -10.37 -5.61
C ILE A 142 2.40 -10.48 -7.12
N ASP A 143 3.13 -9.70 -7.92
CA ASP A 143 3.05 -9.80 -9.39
C ASP A 143 3.43 -11.20 -9.86
N GLN A 144 4.51 -11.78 -9.32
CA GLN A 144 4.94 -13.14 -9.63
C GLN A 144 3.88 -14.17 -9.21
N ALA A 145 3.32 -14.06 -8.00
CA ALA A 145 2.27 -14.97 -7.55
C ALA A 145 1.00 -14.90 -8.41
N LEU A 146 0.68 -13.72 -8.96
CA LEU A 146 -0.42 -13.53 -9.91
C LEU A 146 -0.12 -14.13 -11.28
N GLU A 147 1.13 -14.08 -11.73
CA GLU A 147 1.57 -14.72 -12.99
C GLU A 147 1.55 -16.25 -12.86
N ASP A 148 2.01 -16.77 -11.72
CA ASP A 148 2.02 -18.22 -11.45
C ASP A 148 0.60 -18.77 -11.27
N GLY A 149 -0.32 -17.98 -10.71
CA GLY A 149 -1.74 -18.32 -10.59
C GLY A 149 -2.10 -19.44 -9.61
N GLU A 150 -1.13 -20.00 -8.88
CA GLU A 150 -1.36 -21.15 -7.96
C GLU A 150 -2.03 -20.74 -6.65
N HIS A 151 -1.58 -19.65 -6.05
CA HIS A 151 -2.00 -19.18 -4.73
C HIS A 151 -2.80 -17.89 -4.76
N LEU A 152 -2.64 -17.14 -5.84
CA LEU A 152 -3.26 -15.85 -6.06
C LEU A 152 -3.61 -15.71 -7.55
N HIS A 153 -4.87 -15.46 -7.84
CA HIS A 153 -5.32 -15.21 -9.21
C HIS A 153 -6.50 -14.25 -9.24
N TRP A 154 -6.79 -13.73 -10.42
CA TRP A 154 -7.94 -12.89 -10.64
C TRP A 154 -9.23 -13.71 -10.76
N ASP A 155 -10.34 -13.14 -10.31
CA ASP A 155 -11.64 -13.60 -10.75
C ASP A 155 -11.83 -13.34 -12.27
N ASN A 156 -12.88 -13.87 -12.85
CA ASN A 156 -13.15 -13.75 -14.31
C ASN A 156 -13.33 -12.30 -14.77
N THR A 157 -13.66 -11.39 -13.86
CA THR A 157 -13.90 -9.97 -14.15
C THR A 157 -12.69 -9.07 -13.85
N ARG A 158 -11.63 -9.61 -13.26
CA ARG A 158 -10.46 -8.88 -12.75
C ARG A 158 -10.79 -7.78 -11.75
N THR A 159 -11.83 -8.00 -10.97
CA THR A 159 -12.28 -7.06 -9.92
C THR A 159 -12.07 -7.57 -8.51
N VAL A 160 -11.76 -8.86 -8.37
CA VAL A 160 -11.53 -9.52 -7.08
C VAL A 160 -10.28 -10.38 -7.17
N LEU A 161 -9.49 -10.38 -6.11
CA LEU A 161 -8.41 -11.35 -5.92
C LEU A 161 -8.96 -12.61 -5.27
N VAL A 162 -8.70 -13.74 -5.89
CA VAL A 162 -9.01 -15.07 -5.36
C VAL A 162 -7.72 -15.65 -4.79
N TYR A 163 -7.74 -16.00 -3.53
CA TYR A 163 -6.59 -16.55 -2.80
C TYR A 163 -7.05 -17.45 -1.66
N ASP A 164 -6.23 -18.45 -1.34
CA ASP A 164 -6.44 -19.30 -0.17
C ASP A 164 -5.74 -18.68 1.05
N GLN A 165 -6.52 -18.32 2.06
CA GLN A 165 -5.99 -17.74 3.30
C GLN A 165 -5.09 -18.68 4.11
N ASN A 166 -5.14 -19.99 3.82
CA ASN A 166 -4.34 -21.02 4.46
C ASN A 166 -3.06 -21.38 3.68
N LYS A 167 -2.92 -20.84 2.48
CA LYS A 167 -1.74 -21.05 1.64
C LYS A 167 -0.94 -19.75 1.54
N PRO A 168 0.13 -19.59 2.33
CA PRO A 168 0.93 -18.38 2.29
C PRO A 168 1.70 -18.26 0.98
N ILE A 169 1.86 -17.02 0.54
CA ILE A 169 2.74 -16.65 -0.56
C ILE A 169 4.18 -16.64 -0.04
N ASN A 170 5.05 -17.33 -0.76
CA ASN A 170 6.48 -17.37 -0.45
C ASN A 170 7.19 -16.19 -1.12
N PRO A 171 8.14 -15.53 -0.41
CA PRO A 171 8.94 -14.45 -0.97
C PRO A 171 9.98 -14.97 -1.96
#